data_f7aadbf29ab6e0c1cce09e0f7cdf3902
#
_entry.id   f7aadbf29ab6e0c1cce09e0f7cdf3902
#
_cell.length_a   1.000
_cell.length_b   1.000
_cell.length_c   1.000
_cell.angle_alpha   90.00
_cell.angle_beta   90.00
_cell.angle_gamma   90.00
#
_symmetry.space_group_name_H-M   'P 1'
#
loop_
_entity.id
_entity.type
_entity.pdbx_description
1 polymer ?
#
loop_
_entity_poly.entity_id
_entity_poly.type
_entity_poly.pdbx_seq_one_letter_code
_entity_poly.pdbx_strand_id
1 'polypeptide(L)'
;MPRTDVAASPSLANALESLRARGLGLRRGSEPEPLETSRPAIPSGHTALDAALAGGRGDTGGWPRGALALLDAPVGGGATTLALSAVAATQAAGGLAAWLDLDGTFDPAVAACGEVCLDWLLVARPHDPAEAIELAAWLGRSGLIDALVLDLGERGVPDRRVLDRLGSLLARSATTSALVVAPAGRAVAGTVAGVRVALHRSAWLAVGRDLVGQRVRATVERHRWALAGGSAELDLWFAEGRRIDSLLRAAAEPRQIESAEERPALQVVGA
;
A
#
# COMPACT_ATOMS: atom_id res chain seq x y z
N MET A 1 27.27 -5.57 -38.63
CA MET A 1 27.13 -7.03 -38.78
C MET A 1 25.65 -7.36 -38.60
N PRO A 2 24.95 -7.91 -39.61
CA PRO A 2 23.55 -8.24 -39.50
C PRO A 2 23.39 -9.46 -38.58
N ARG A 3 22.47 -9.37 -37.61
CA ARG A 3 22.03 -10.51 -36.79
C ARG A 3 21.29 -11.48 -37.70
N THR A 4 21.84 -12.66 -37.80
CA THR A 4 21.23 -13.80 -38.48
C THR A 4 19.96 -14.20 -37.71
N ASP A 5 18.79 -14.00 -38.34
CA ASP A 5 17.55 -14.60 -37.88
C ASP A 5 17.71 -16.12 -37.92
N VAL A 6 17.84 -16.72 -36.73
CA VAL A 6 17.78 -18.17 -36.58
C VAL A 6 16.30 -18.54 -36.73
N ALA A 7 15.91 -18.95 -37.92
CA ALA A 7 14.56 -19.51 -38.15
C ALA A 7 14.35 -20.67 -37.17
N ALA A 8 13.37 -20.54 -36.30
CA ALA A 8 13.03 -21.54 -35.30
C ALA A 8 12.74 -22.87 -35.99
N SER A 9 13.47 -23.93 -35.60
CA SER A 9 13.26 -25.27 -36.11
C SER A 9 11.78 -25.67 -36.01
N PRO A 10 11.19 -26.26 -37.08
CA PRO A 10 9.77 -26.65 -37.08
C PRO A 10 9.41 -27.57 -35.91
N SER A 11 10.35 -28.30 -35.35
CA SER A 11 10.15 -29.14 -34.16
C SER A 11 9.89 -28.34 -32.86
N LEU A 12 10.50 -27.16 -32.70
CA LEU A 12 10.28 -26.32 -31.51
C LEU A 12 8.92 -25.62 -31.57
N ALA A 13 8.49 -25.18 -32.76
CA ALA A 13 7.20 -24.58 -32.96
C ALA A 13 6.06 -25.58 -32.66
N ASN A 14 6.19 -26.80 -33.19
CA ASN A 14 5.22 -27.88 -32.99
C ASN A 14 5.17 -28.34 -31.51
N ALA A 15 6.32 -28.38 -30.83
CA ALA A 15 6.39 -28.71 -29.42
C ALA A 15 5.70 -27.63 -28.55
N LEU A 16 5.92 -26.36 -28.84
CA LEU A 16 5.27 -25.24 -28.14
C LEU A 16 3.75 -25.22 -28.36
N GLU A 17 3.29 -25.50 -29.57
CA GLU A 17 1.87 -25.60 -29.89
C GLU A 17 1.21 -26.77 -29.17
N SER A 18 1.84 -27.93 -29.17
CA SER A 18 1.37 -29.12 -28.44
C SER A 18 1.26 -28.89 -26.93
N LEU A 19 2.21 -28.14 -26.34
CA LEU A 19 2.20 -27.80 -24.92
C LEU A 19 1.17 -26.72 -24.58
N ARG A 20 0.95 -25.75 -25.48
CA ARG A 20 -0.14 -24.76 -25.36
C ARG A 20 -1.51 -25.41 -25.43
N ALA A 21 -1.70 -26.37 -26.31
CA ALA A 21 -2.95 -27.15 -26.43
C ALA A 21 -3.28 -27.94 -25.15
N ARG A 22 -2.28 -28.24 -24.32
CA ARG A 22 -2.45 -28.89 -23.01
C ARG A 22 -2.72 -27.89 -21.86
N GLY A 23 -2.96 -26.62 -22.16
CA GLY A 23 -3.26 -25.59 -21.15
C GLY A 23 -2.01 -25.10 -20.38
N LEU A 24 -0.80 -25.44 -20.80
CA LEU A 24 0.41 -24.93 -20.23
C LEU A 24 0.71 -23.56 -20.82
N GLY A 25 0.70 -22.51 -19.97
CA GLY A 25 0.95 -21.12 -20.35
C GLY A 25 2.42 -20.86 -20.75
N LEU A 26 2.92 -21.58 -21.78
CA LEU A 26 4.26 -21.44 -22.28
C LEU A 26 4.39 -20.29 -23.27
N ARG A 27 5.40 -19.44 -23.08
CA ARG A 27 5.67 -18.26 -23.89
C ARG A 27 7.13 -18.28 -24.36
N ARG A 28 7.39 -17.63 -25.48
CA ARG A 28 8.76 -17.35 -25.91
C ARG A 28 9.33 -16.21 -25.08
N GLY A 29 10.59 -16.27 -24.67
CA GLY A 29 11.25 -15.21 -23.94
C GLY A 29 11.33 -13.86 -24.68
N SER A 30 11.07 -13.86 -26.01
CA SER A 30 10.96 -12.66 -26.84
C SER A 30 9.54 -12.09 -26.93
N GLU A 31 8.53 -12.80 -26.44
CA GLU A 31 7.17 -12.30 -26.43
C GLU A 31 7.02 -11.34 -25.24
N PRO A 32 6.56 -10.09 -25.47
CA PRO A 32 6.28 -9.18 -24.35
C PRO A 32 5.25 -9.83 -23.42
N GLU A 33 5.53 -9.79 -22.13
CA GLU A 33 4.59 -10.31 -21.14
C GLU A 33 3.29 -9.50 -21.25
N PRO A 34 2.11 -10.12 -21.47
CA PRO A 34 0.87 -9.37 -21.33
C PRO A 34 0.90 -8.84 -19.90
N LEU A 35 0.84 -7.53 -19.75
CA LEU A 35 0.51 -6.94 -18.46
C LEU A 35 -0.78 -7.65 -18.00
N GLU A 36 -0.65 -8.46 -16.91
CA GLU A 36 -1.83 -9.14 -16.36
C GLU A 36 -2.94 -8.12 -16.24
N THR A 37 -4.04 -8.40 -16.90
CA THR A 37 -5.22 -7.55 -16.91
C THR A 37 -5.59 -7.24 -15.46
N SER A 38 -5.77 -5.94 -15.18
CA SER A 38 -6.39 -5.33 -14.01
C SER A 38 -6.65 -6.26 -12.83
N ARG A 39 -5.77 -6.23 -11.83
CA ARG A 39 -6.06 -6.88 -10.54
C ARG A 39 -7.01 -6.00 -9.75
N PRO A 40 -8.06 -6.54 -9.14
CA PRO A 40 -8.83 -5.80 -8.16
C PRO A 40 -7.91 -5.21 -7.10
N ALA A 41 -8.17 -3.99 -6.67
CA ALA A 41 -7.37 -3.28 -5.69
C ALA A 41 -8.26 -2.75 -4.57
N ILE A 42 -7.67 -2.49 -3.41
CA ILE A 42 -8.29 -1.70 -2.36
C ILE A 42 -7.73 -0.27 -2.43
N PRO A 43 -8.53 0.77 -2.11
CA PRO A 43 -8.07 2.14 -2.15
C PRO A 43 -6.97 2.40 -1.11
N SER A 44 -6.04 3.30 -1.42
CA SER A 44 -5.00 3.72 -0.47
C SER A 44 -5.49 4.78 0.53
N GLY A 45 -6.64 5.39 0.26
CA GLY A 45 -7.11 6.59 0.95
C GLY A 45 -6.59 7.90 0.33
N HIS A 46 -5.77 7.80 -0.72
CA HIS A 46 -5.19 8.95 -1.41
C HIS A 46 -5.27 8.75 -2.93
N THR A 47 -6.11 9.52 -3.60
CA THR A 47 -6.33 9.39 -5.06
C THR A 47 -5.05 9.57 -5.88
N ALA A 48 -4.14 10.44 -5.43
CA ALA A 48 -2.86 10.65 -6.10
C ALA A 48 -1.95 9.40 -6.02
N LEU A 49 -1.96 8.68 -4.88
CA LEU A 49 -1.22 7.44 -4.73
C LEU A 49 -1.89 6.31 -5.52
N ASP A 50 -3.22 6.25 -5.52
CA ASP A 50 -3.95 5.27 -6.32
C ASP A 50 -3.61 5.41 -7.80
N ALA A 51 -3.56 6.65 -8.32
CA ALA A 51 -3.12 6.93 -9.70
C ALA A 51 -1.66 6.50 -9.95
N ALA A 52 -0.76 6.72 -8.99
CA ALA A 52 0.64 6.27 -9.09
C ALA A 52 0.75 4.74 -9.09
N LEU A 53 -0.07 4.04 -8.27
CA LEU A 53 -0.15 2.59 -8.20
C LEU A 53 -0.82 1.97 -9.45
N ALA A 54 -1.71 2.70 -10.12
CA ALA A 54 -2.28 2.27 -11.39
C ALA A 54 -1.20 2.12 -12.50
N GLY A 55 -0.08 2.84 -12.38
CA GLY A 55 1.06 2.71 -13.28
C GLY A 55 0.73 2.97 -14.75
N GLY A 56 -0.17 3.94 -15.03
CA GLY A 56 -0.59 4.32 -16.37
C GLY A 56 -1.64 3.42 -17.03
N ARG A 57 -2.18 2.45 -16.29
CA ARG A 57 -3.33 1.66 -16.71
C ARG A 57 -4.59 2.49 -16.54
N GLY A 58 -5.54 2.54 -17.23
CA GLY A 58 -6.79 3.27 -17.02
C GLY A 58 -7.64 2.82 -15.82
N ASP A 59 -7.06 2.02 -14.92
CA ASP A 59 -7.69 1.48 -13.73
C ASP A 59 -7.72 2.50 -12.59
N THR A 60 -8.61 2.29 -11.62
CA THR A 60 -8.75 3.15 -10.43
C THR A 60 -7.52 3.11 -9.50
N GLY A 61 -6.58 2.19 -9.73
CA GLY A 61 -5.38 2.05 -8.90
C GLY A 61 -5.66 1.54 -7.49
N GLY A 62 -4.65 1.66 -6.63
CA GLY A 62 -4.72 1.21 -5.24
C GLY A 62 -3.84 0.00 -4.94
N TRP A 63 -3.98 -0.57 -3.73
CA TRP A 63 -3.21 -1.74 -3.31
C TRP A 63 -3.78 -3.01 -3.94
N PRO A 64 -3.00 -3.74 -4.76
CA PRO A 64 -3.52 -4.91 -5.47
C PRO A 64 -3.94 -6.01 -4.50
N ARG A 65 -5.11 -6.62 -4.72
CA ARG A 65 -5.54 -7.79 -3.96
C ARG A 65 -4.65 -9.00 -4.26
N GLY A 66 -4.43 -9.82 -3.26
CA GLY A 66 -3.49 -10.95 -3.36
C GLY A 66 -2.02 -10.51 -3.38
N ALA A 67 -1.73 -9.27 -2.97
CA ALA A 67 -0.38 -8.74 -2.93
C ALA A 67 0.10 -8.49 -1.50
N LEU A 68 1.42 -8.64 -1.32
CA LEU A 68 2.14 -8.08 -0.21
C LEU A 68 2.74 -6.75 -0.68
N ALA A 69 2.36 -5.65 -0.03
CA ALA A 69 2.90 -4.33 -0.27
C ALA A 69 3.79 -3.91 0.91
N LEU A 70 4.99 -3.44 0.62
CA LEU A 70 5.92 -2.92 1.61
C LEU A 70 5.88 -1.40 1.62
N LEU A 71 5.63 -0.82 2.79
CA LEU A 71 5.78 0.60 3.07
C LEU A 71 7.17 0.83 3.66
N ASP A 72 8.07 1.34 2.85
CA ASP A 72 9.47 1.61 3.23
C ASP A 72 9.60 3.08 3.66
N ALA A 73 9.69 3.32 4.94
CA ALA A 73 9.74 4.66 5.51
C ALA A 73 10.71 4.73 6.69
N PRO A 74 11.43 5.84 6.89
CA PRO A 74 12.13 6.07 8.15
C PRO A 74 11.12 6.15 9.31
N VAL A 75 11.60 5.98 10.53
CA VAL A 75 10.76 6.18 11.73
C VAL A 75 10.12 7.57 11.67
N GLY A 76 8.83 7.65 11.89
CA GLY A 76 8.05 8.88 11.74
C GLY A 76 7.83 9.32 10.28
N GLY A 77 8.18 8.49 9.29
CA GLY A 77 8.01 8.79 7.87
C GLY A 77 6.59 8.62 7.31
N GLY A 78 5.61 8.27 8.16
CA GLY A 78 4.19 8.26 7.79
C GLY A 78 3.63 6.91 7.32
N ALA A 79 4.41 5.82 7.40
CA ALA A 79 3.95 4.49 6.97
C ALA A 79 2.70 4.03 7.73
N THR A 80 2.68 4.18 9.06
CA THR A 80 1.52 3.85 9.90
C THR A 80 0.30 4.70 9.55
N THR A 81 0.49 6.02 9.35
CA THR A 81 -0.60 6.93 8.95
C THR A 81 -1.18 6.56 7.58
N LEU A 82 -0.31 6.20 6.62
CA LEU A 82 -0.74 5.74 5.30
C LEU A 82 -1.48 4.40 5.39
N ALA A 83 -1.00 3.47 6.22
CA ALA A 83 -1.69 2.20 6.45
C ALA A 83 -3.09 2.40 7.07
N LEU A 84 -3.22 3.31 8.04
CA LEU A 84 -4.52 3.69 8.62
C LEU A 84 -5.45 4.31 7.57
N SER A 85 -4.93 5.16 6.68
CA SER A 85 -5.72 5.72 5.58
C SER A 85 -6.25 4.63 4.63
N ALA A 86 -5.44 3.61 4.33
CA ALA A 86 -5.86 2.47 3.52
C ALA A 86 -6.93 1.62 4.23
N VAL A 87 -6.81 1.43 5.56
CA VAL A 87 -7.84 0.75 6.37
C VAL A 87 -9.15 1.53 6.32
N ALA A 88 -9.13 2.83 6.61
CA ALA A 88 -10.32 3.68 6.59
C ALA A 88 -11.00 3.67 5.21
N ALA A 89 -10.23 3.81 4.14
CA ALA A 89 -10.76 3.78 2.78
C ALA A 89 -11.34 2.40 2.40
N THR A 90 -10.72 1.30 2.88
CA THR A 90 -11.25 -0.06 2.69
C THR A 90 -12.60 -0.22 3.40
N GLN A 91 -12.70 0.26 4.65
CA GLN A 91 -13.95 0.20 5.41
C GLN A 91 -15.04 1.08 4.80
N ALA A 92 -14.69 2.27 4.30
CA ALA A 92 -15.62 3.13 3.56
C ALA A 92 -16.17 2.45 2.29
N ALA A 93 -15.39 1.55 1.68
CA ALA A 93 -15.83 0.71 0.57
C ALA A 93 -16.59 -0.56 1.00
N GLY A 94 -16.90 -0.72 2.29
CA GLY A 94 -17.63 -1.87 2.85
C GLY A 94 -16.76 -3.09 3.14
N GLY A 95 -15.43 -2.96 3.12
CA GLY A 95 -14.49 -4.04 3.40
C GLY A 95 -14.14 -4.17 4.88
N LEU A 96 -13.61 -5.34 5.26
CA LEU A 96 -13.08 -5.63 6.59
C LEU A 96 -11.58 -5.48 6.63
N ALA A 97 -11.06 -4.99 7.75
CA ALA A 97 -9.63 -4.84 7.95
C ALA A 97 -9.12 -5.56 9.22
N ALA A 98 -7.84 -5.96 9.17
CA ALA A 98 -7.13 -6.48 10.32
C ALA A 98 -5.79 -5.77 10.49
N TRP A 99 -5.39 -5.55 11.75
CA TRP A 99 -4.13 -4.94 12.16
C TRP A 99 -3.39 -5.88 13.09
N LEU A 100 -2.22 -6.35 12.67
CA LEU A 100 -1.33 -7.15 13.49
C LEU A 100 -0.26 -6.23 14.08
N ASP A 101 -0.40 -5.92 15.35
CA ASP A 101 0.39 -4.97 16.13
C ASP A 101 1.45 -5.71 16.95
N LEU A 102 2.64 -5.89 16.38
CA LEU A 102 3.68 -6.68 17.00
C LEU A 102 4.32 -6.01 18.25
N ASP A 103 4.44 -4.68 18.20
CA ASP A 103 5.06 -3.92 19.29
C ASP A 103 4.06 -3.33 20.31
N GLY A 104 2.75 -3.47 20.06
CA GLY A 104 1.71 -2.92 20.91
C GLY A 104 1.59 -1.39 20.80
N THR A 105 1.94 -0.84 19.65
CA THR A 105 1.96 0.62 19.38
C THR A 105 0.70 1.14 18.71
N PHE A 106 -0.24 0.27 18.36
CA PHE A 106 -1.52 0.66 17.80
C PHE A 106 -2.31 1.56 18.77
N ASP A 107 -2.58 2.78 18.35
CA ASP A 107 -3.37 3.74 19.12
C ASP A 107 -4.79 3.83 18.51
N PRO A 108 -5.82 3.33 19.21
CA PRO A 108 -7.19 3.37 18.71
C PRO A 108 -7.75 4.80 18.60
N ALA A 109 -7.27 5.75 19.42
CA ALA A 109 -7.72 7.14 19.33
C ALA A 109 -7.18 7.79 18.05
N VAL A 110 -5.91 7.56 17.71
CA VAL A 110 -5.31 8.02 16.46
C VAL A 110 -6.01 7.37 15.25
N ALA A 111 -6.32 6.08 15.32
CA ALA A 111 -7.03 5.37 14.27
C ALA A 111 -8.44 5.94 14.06
N ALA A 112 -9.20 6.18 15.13
CA ALA A 112 -10.53 6.77 15.07
C ALA A 112 -10.49 8.21 14.51
N CYS A 113 -9.52 9.04 14.91
CA CYS A 113 -9.29 10.36 14.30
C CYS A 113 -8.95 10.25 12.81
N GLY A 114 -8.39 9.11 12.38
CA GLY A 114 -8.11 8.76 11.00
C GLY A 114 -9.30 8.18 10.23
N GLU A 115 -10.51 8.31 10.77
CA GLU A 115 -11.76 7.79 10.18
C GLU A 115 -11.84 6.26 10.14
N VAL A 116 -10.98 5.56 10.90
CA VAL A 116 -11.06 4.11 11.04
C VAL A 116 -12.24 3.76 11.96
N CYS A 117 -13.15 2.95 11.45
CA CYS A 117 -14.24 2.37 12.25
C CYS A 117 -13.68 1.21 13.07
N LEU A 118 -13.54 1.40 14.39
CA LEU A 118 -12.93 0.39 15.28
C LEU A 118 -13.78 -0.88 15.39
N ASP A 119 -15.10 -0.79 15.24
CA ASP A 119 -16.01 -1.94 15.28
C ASP A 119 -15.81 -2.90 14.08
N TRP A 120 -15.19 -2.40 13.00
CA TRP A 120 -14.88 -3.14 11.77
C TRP A 120 -13.39 -3.42 11.60
N LEU A 121 -12.61 -3.27 12.68
CA LEU A 121 -11.18 -3.52 12.72
C LEU A 121 -10.84 -4.64 13.69
N LEU A 122 -10.28 -5.73 13.17
CA LEU A 122 -9.68 -6.76 14.00
C LEU A 122 -8.25 -6.34 14.37
N VAL A 123 -7.97 -6.11 15.66
CA VAL A 123 -6.61 -5.87 16.15
C VAL A 123 -6.11 -7.08 16.91
N ALA A 124 -4.96 -7.61 16.51
CA ALA A 124 -4.30 -8.72 17.19
C ALA A 124 -2.85 -8.34 17.53
N ARG A 125 -2.36 -8.84 18.66
CA ARG A 125 -1.00 -8.62 19.15
C ARG A 125 -0.25 -9.94 19.25
N PRO A 126 0.41 -10.36 18.16
CA PRO A 126 1.23 -11.56 18.15
C PRO A 126 2.41 -11.42 19.11
N HIS A 127 2.85 -12.53 19.70
CA HIS A 127 3.98 -12.53 20.63
C HIS A 127 5.32 -12.35 19.91
N ASP A 128 5.42 -12.85 18.68
CA ASP A 128 6.63 -12.79 17.87
C ASP A 128 6.33 -12.69 16.35
N PRO A 129 7.34 -12.42 15.53
CA PRO A 129 7.16 -12.31 14.07
C PRO A 129 6.66 -13.60 13.39
N ALA A 130 6.94 -14.78 13.93
CA ALA A 130 6.50 -16.05 13.35
C ALA A 130 4.99 -16.22 13.52
N GLU A 131 4.48 -15.97 14.74
CA GLU A 131 3.04 -15.98 15.03
C GLU A 131 2.30 -14.90 14.17
N ALA A 132 2.89 -13.70 14.03
CA ALA A 132 2.33 -12.66 13.19
C ALA A 132 2.13 -13.14 11.73
N ILE A 133 3.09 -13.83 11.17
CA ILE A 133 3.03 -14.38 9.81
C ILE A 133 2.02 -15.54 9.70
N GLU A 134 1.97 -16.42 10.70
CA GLU A 134 0.98 -17.50 10.71
C GLU A 134 -0.45 -16.96 10.77
N LEU A 135 -0.69 -15.97 11.63
CA LEU A 135 -1.97 -15.29 11.73
C LEU A 135 -2.32 -14.53 10.43
N ALA A 136 -1.34 -13.82 9.86
CA ALA A 136 -1.52 -13.15 8.56
C ALA A 136 -1.87 -14.14 7.44
N ALA A 137 -1.20 -15.28 7.42
CA ALA A 137 -1.48 -16.34 6.44
C ALA A 137 -2.86 -16.97 6.64
N TRP A 138 -3.32 -17.13 7.88
CA TRP A 138 -4.65 -17.62 8.20
C TRP A 138 -5.72 -16.62 7.78
N LEU A 139 -5.58 -15.34 8.17
CA LEU A 139 -6.50 -14.26 7.80
C LEU A 139 -6.58 -14.09 6.27
N GLY A 140 -5.44 -14.09 5.59
CA GLY A 140 -5.40 -13.97 4.12
C GLY A 140 -6.05 -15.14 3.38
N ARG A 141 -6.08 -16.34 3.98
CA ARG A 141 -6.78 -17.51 3.41
C ARG A 141 -8.28 -17.53 3.72
N SER A 142 -8.71 -16.87 4.78
CA SER A 142 -10.11 -16.86 5.19
C SER A 142 -11.03 -16.22 4.14
N GLY A 143 -10.48 -15.30 3.33
CA GLY A 143 -11.25 -14.52 2.35
C GLY A 143 -12.18 -13.47 2.99
N LEU A 144 -12.12 -13.30 4.31
CA LEU A 144 -12.97 -12.36 5.06
C LEU A 144 -12.36 -10.97 5.16
N ILE A 145 -11.02 -10.87 5.10
CA ILE A 145 -10.28 -9.61 5.30
C ILE A 145 -9.87 -9.04 3.96
N ASP A 146 -10.23 -7.79 3.70
CA ASP A 146 -9.86 -7.05 2.50
C ASP A 146 -8.49 -6.36 2.65
N ALA A 147 -8.27 -5.67 3.78
CA ALA A 147 -7.00 -5.03 4.14
C ALA A 147 -6.39 -5.69 5.36
N LEU A 148 -5.14 -6.12 5.26
CA LEU A 148 -4.36 -6.67 6.35
C LEU A 148 -3.11 -5.83 6.57
N VAL A 149 -2.95 -5.23 7.74
CA VAL A 149 -1.74 -4.51 8.11
C VAL A 149 -0.88 -5.37 9.02
N LEU A 150 0.38 -5.55 8.66
CA LEU A 150 1.40 -6.16 9.50
C LEU A 150 2.31 -5.02 9.98
N ASP A 151 2.07 -4.54 11.18
CA ASP A 151 2.94 -3.58 11.85
C ASP A 151 4.00 -4.35 12.64
N LEU A 152 5.18 -4.47 12.01
CA LEU A 152 6.27 -5.29 12.53
C LEU A 152 7.10 -4.56 13.58
N GLY A 153 6.92 -3.24 13.71
CA GLY A 153 7.59 -2.42 14.69
C GLY A 153 9.11 -2.58 14.68
N GLU A 154 9.73 -2.46 15.86
CA GLU A 154 11.19 -2.60 16.03
C GLU A 154 11.63 -4.04 16.38
N ARG A 155 10.71 -4.92 16.78
CA ARG A 155 11.02 -6.30 17.22
C ARG A 155 11.63 -7.19 16.15
N GLY A 156 11.54 -6.78 14.92
CA GLY A 156 12.25 -7.46 13.86
C GLY A 156 11.39 -7.84 12.67
N VAL A 157 12.03 -7.80 11.53
CA VAL A 157 11.43 -8.22 10.28
C VAL A 157 11.65 -9.73 10.15
N PRO A 158 10.62 -10.51 9.82
CA PRO A 158 10.77 -11.94 9.56
C PRO A 158 11.78 -12.20 8.43
N ASP A 159 12.39 -13.39 8.42
CA ASP A 159 13.25 -13.80 7.32
C ASP A 159 12.51 -13.55 5.99
N ARG A 160 13.24 -13.06 5.00
CA ARG A 160 12.78 -12.86 3.63
C ARG A 160 11.97 -14.03 3.10
N ARG A 161 12.43 -15.27 3.32
CA ARG A 161 11.76 -16.48 2.87
C ARG A 161 10.34 -16.62 3.44
N VAL A 162 10.15 -16.15 4.66
CA VAL A 162 8.85 -16.21 5.36
C VAL A 162 7.89 -15.22 4.73
N LEU A 163 8.34 -13.99 4.46
CA LEU A 163 7.55 -12.97 3.76
C LEU A 163 7.25 -13.38 2.30
N ASP A 164 8.19 -13.97 1.60
CA ASP A 164 7.98 -14.48 0.24
C ASP A 164 6.92 -15.59 0.23
N ARG A 165 6.93 -16.46 1.25
CA ARG A 165 5.91 -17.49 1.42
C ARG A 165 4.53 -16.89 1.70
N LEU A 166 4.44 -15.87 2.57
CA LEU A 166 3.19 -15.14 2.82
C LEU A 166 2.70 -14.49 1.53
N GLY A 167 3.55 -13.77 0.80
CA GLY A 167 3.19 -13.17 -0.49
C GLY A 167 2.66 -14.19 -1.51
N SER A 168 3.26 -15.40 -1.53
CA SER A 168 2.80 -16.49 -2.39
C SER A 168 1.45 -17.05 -1.95
N LEU A 169 1.18 -17.09 -0.65
CA LEU A 169 -0.12 -17.51 -0.11
C LEU A 169 -1.22 -16.50 -0.45
N LEU A 170 -0.96 -15.21 -0.26
CA LEU A 170 -1.88 -14.13 -0.59
C LEU A 170 -2.20 -14.11 -2.10
N ALA A 171 -1.18 -14.31 -2.94
CA ALA A 171 -1.36 -14.35 -4.39
C ALA A 171 -2.33 -15.45 -4.85
N ARG A 172 -2.43 -16.56 -4.11
CA ARG A 172 -3.37 -17.65 -4.40
C ARG A 172 -4.80 -17.35 -3.94
N SER A 173 -4.97 -16.65 -2.83
CA SER A 173 -6.31 -16.26 -2.35
C SER A 173 -6.90 -15.10 -3.16
N ALA A 174 -6.06 -14.20 -3.65
CA ALA A 174 -6.40 -13.03 -4.45
C ALA A 174 -7.48 -12.09 -3.85
N THR A 175 -7.78 -12.24 -2.56
CA THR A 175 -8.85 -11.49 -1.86
C THR A 175 -8.30 -10.35 -1.00
N THR A 176 -7.21 -10.58 -0.29
CA THR A 176 -6.65 -9.69 0.71
C THR A 176 -5.45 -8.92 0.16
N SER A 177 -5.39 -7.61 0.40
CA SER A 177 -4.18 -6.80 0.24
C SER A 177 -3.47 -6.72 1.58
N ALA A 178 -2.20 -7.11 1.66
CA ALA A 178 -1.42 -7.03 2.88
C ALA A 178 -0.39 -5.89 2.81
N LEU A 179 -0.42 -4.98 3.77
CA LEU A 179 0.51 -3.86 3.92
C LEU A 179 1.49 -4.20 5.04
N VAL A 180 2.78 -4.16 4.77
CA VAL A 180 3.83 -4.35 5.77
C VAL A 180 4.40 -3.00 6.13
N VAL A 181 4.27 -2.63 7.38
CA VAL A 181 4.88 -1.45 8.00
C VAL A 181 6.12 -1.93 8.74
N ALA A 182 7.30 -1.48 8.31
CA ALA A 182 8.56 -1.81 8.94
C ALA A 182 9.50 -0.60 8.89
N PRO A 183 10.37 -0.41 9.92
CA PRO A 183 11.36 0.67 9.90
C PRO A 183 12.31 0.55 8.71
N ALA A 184 12.60 1.68 8.05
CA ALA A 184 13.51 1.72 6.92
C ALA A 184 14.89 1.15 7.27
N GLY A 185 15.47 0.43 6.31
CA GLY A 185 16.81 -0.16 6.45
C GLY A 185 16.86 -1.46 7.26
N ARG A 186 15.80 -1.90 7.91
CA ARG A 186 15.67 -3.24 8.50
C ARG A 186 15.15 -4.27 7.50
N ALA A 187 15.44 -3.99 6.31
CA ALA A 187 15.60 -4.81 5.16
C ALA A 187 14.69 -6.02 5.02
N VAL A 188 13.56 -5.70 4.67
CA VAL A 188 12.86 -6.41 3.63
C VAL A 188 13.52 -6.10 2.27
N ALA A 189 14.77 -5.58 2.30
CA ALA A 189 15.58 -5.36 1.12
C ALA A 189 15.75 -6.68 0.38
N GLY A 190 15.17 -6.76 -0.83
CA GLY A 190 15.18 -7.96 -1.64
C GLY A 190 13.97 -8.89 -1.45
N THR A 191 13.00 -8.57 -0.60
CA THR A 191 11.73 -9.31 -0.52
C THR A 191 11.01 -9.25 -1.84
N VAL A 192 10.42 -10.35 -2.26
CA VAL A 192 9.55 -10.43 -3.43
C VAL A 192 8.17 -9.84 -3.08
N ALA A 193 8.15 -8.67 -2.44
CA ALA A 193 6.93 -7.90 -2.30
C ALA A 193 6.36 -7.60 -3.69
N GLY A 194 5.06 -7.78 -3.85
CA GLY A 194 4.39 -7.45 -5.11
C GLY A 194 4.44 -5.96 -5.41
N VAL A 195 4.39 -5.14 -4.36
CA VAL A 195 4.48 -3.68 -4.43
C VAL A 195 5.46 -3.18 -3.37
N ARG A 196 6.25 -2.17 -3.68
CA ARG A 196 7.08 -1.43 -2.74
C ARG A 196 6.90 0.06 -2.96
N VAL A 197 6.55 0.75 -1.89
CA VAL A 197 6.40 2.21 -1.88
C VAL A 197 7.36 2.79 -0.86
N ALA A 198 8.28 3.62 -1.34
CA ALA A 198 9.17 4.38 -0.48
C ALA A 198 8.52 5.72 -0.11
N LEU A 199 8.60 6.08 1.17
CA LEU A 199 8.06 7.31 1.71
C LEU A 199 9.18 8.22 2.18
N HIS A 200 9.22 9.44 1.65
CA HIS A 200 10.18 10.47 2.03
C HIS A 200 9.44 11.74 2.42
N ARG A 201 9.64 12.20 3.66
CA ARG A 201 9.07 13.48 4.08
C ARG A 201 9.72 14.61 3.31
N SER A 202 8.89 15.43 2.64
CA SER A 202 9.32 16.61 1.91
C SER A 202 9.10 17.91 2.71
N ALA A 203 8.11 17.93 3.62
CA ALA A 203 7.83 19.10 4.44
C ALA A 203 7.02 18.74 5.69
N TRP A 204 7.02 19.63 6.67
CA TRP A 204 6.08 19.64 7.77
C TRP A 204 4.85 20.48 7.41
N LEU A 205 3.68 20.07 7.88
CA LEU A 205 2.45 20.84 7.78
C LEU A 205 2.21 21.51 9.14
N ALA A 206 2.02 22.83 9.13
CA ALA A 206 1.84 23.62 10.35
C ALA A 206 0.63 24.54 10.22
N VAL A 207 -0.04 24.80 11.35
CA VAL A 207 -1.04 25.84 11.50
C VAL A 207 -0.57 26.77 12.62
N GLY A 208 -0.17 27.97 12.26
CA GLY A 208 0.49 28.87 13.19
C GLY A 208 1.84 28.29 13.63
N ARG A 209 1.97 27.92 14.91
CA ARG A 209 3.18 27.30 15.48
C ARG A 209 3.07 25.79 15.68
N ASP A 210 1.89 25.23 15.45
CA ASP A 210 1.61 23.82 15.74
C ASP A 210 1.84 22.96 14.50
N LEU A 211 2.63 21.90 14.66
CA LEU A 211 2.82 20.89 13.63
C LEU A 211 1.59 19.98 13.62
N VAL A 212 0.87 19.97 12.51
CA VAL A 212 -0.40 19.24 12.36
C VAL A 212 -0.33 18.04 11.43
N GLY A 213 0.80 17.90 10.72
CA GLY A 213 1.00 16.80 9.78
C GLY A 213 2.35 16.89 9.08
N GLN A 214 2.49 16.07 8.05
CA GLN A 214 3.67 16.08 7.19
C GLN A 214 3.28 15.85 5.73
N ARG A 215 3.98 16.48 4.82
CA ARG A 215 3.94 16.17 3.40
C ARG A 215 4.97 15.11 3.08
N VAL A 216 4.54 14.07 2.42
CA VAL A 216 5.37 12.91 2.12
C VAL A 216 5.32 12.65 0.62
N ARG A 217 6.48 12.44 0.00
CA ARG A 217 6.56 11.89 -1.34
C ARG A 217 6.54 10.38 -1.25
N ALA A 218 5.51 9.76 -1.79
CA ALA A 218 5.38 8.33 -1.96
C ALA A 218 5.82 7.94 -3.38
N THR A 219 6.84 7.10 -3.48
CA THR A 219 7.37 6.63 -4.77
C THR A 219 7.17 5.13 -4.90
N VAL A 220 6.54 4.70 -5.98
CA VAL A 220 6.35 3.29 -6.31
C VAL A 220 7.64 2.75 -6.88
N GLU A 221 8.52 2.20 -6.02
CA GLU A 221 9.82 1.65 -6.44
C GLU A 221 9.69 0.32 -7.16
N ARG A 222 8.66 -0.44 -6.81
CA ARG A 222 8.38 -1.74 -7.41
C ARG A 222 6.88 -1.96 -7.52
N HIS A 223 6.46 -2.47 -8.66
CA HIS A 223 5.11 -2.96 -8.88
C HIS A 223 5.15 -4.15 -9.83
N ARG A 224 4.70 -5.35 -9.37
CA ARG A 224 4.80 -6.58 -10.15
C ARG A 224 3.85 -6.58 -11.37
N TRP A 225 2.74 -5.88 -11.27
CA TRP A 225 1.65 -5.94 -12.26
C TRP A 225 1.39 -4.61 -12.97
N ALA A 226 2.15 -3.55 -12.66
CA ALA A 226 2.06 -2.25 -13.28
C ALA A 226 3.44 -1.63 -13.46
N LEU A 227 3.53 -0.49 -14.15
CA LEU A 227 4.77 0.25 -14.26
C LEU A 227 5.16 0.83 -12.89
N ALA A 228 6.41 0.62 -12.50
CA ALA A 228 7.01 1.28 -11.37
C ALA A 228 7.51 2.68 -11.76
N GLY A 229 7.87 3.50 -10.75
CA GLY A 229 8.42 4.85 -10.93
C GLY A 229 7.37 5.97 -10.78
N GLY A 230 6.08 5.63 -10.67
CA GLY A 230 5.05 6.60 -10.31
C GLY A 230 5.30 7.17 -8.92
N SER A 231 4.99 8.46 -8.72
CA SER A 231 5.10 9.10 -7.41
C SER A 231 3.91 10.02 -7.14
N ALA A 232 3.61 10.22 -5.86
CA ALA A 232 2.56 11.11 -5.38
C ALA A 232 3.05 11.91 -4.17
N GLU A 233 2.63 13.16 -4.06
CA GLU A 233 2.76 13.95 -2.84
C GLU A 233 1.50 13.75 -2.01
N LEU A 234 1.69 13.39 -0.74
CA LEU A 234 0.61 13.07 0.20
C LEU A 234 0.71 13.97 1.42
N ASP A 235 -0.38 14.58 1.80
CA ASP A 235 -0.48 15.28 3.09
C ASP A 235 -1.01 14.30 4.13
N LEU A 236 -0.14 13.88 5.02
CA LEU A 236 -0.44 12.95 6.11
C LEU A 236 -0.64 13.74 7.39
N TRP A 237 -1.89 13.82 7.84
CA TRP A 237 -2.27 14.57 9.01
C TRP A 237 -2.10 13.76 10.28
N PHE A 238 -1.62 14.39 11.34
CA PHE A 238 -1.68 13.83 12.69
C PHE A 238 -3.12 13.86 13.20
N ALA A 239 -3.43 13.12 14.27
CA ALA A 239 -4.77 13.04 14.80
C ALA A 239 -5.40 14.43 15.05
N GLU A 240 -4.66 15.32 15.70
CA GLU A 240 -5.10 16.69 15.96
C GLU A 240 -5.21 17.51 14.67
N GLY A 241 -4.27 17.32 13.75
CA GLY A 241 -4.26 17.99 12.44
C GLY A 241 -5.46 17.62 11.57
N ARG A 242 -5.91 16.37 11.59
CA ARG A 242 -7.14 15.95 10.88
C ARG A 242 -8.37 16.67 11.39
N ARG A 243 -8.47 16.86 12.71
CA ARG A 243 -9.55 17.62 13.31
C ARG A 243 -9.53 19.08 12.84
N ILE A 244 -8.35 19.68 12.75
CA ILE A 244 -8.17 21.04 12.23
C ILE A 244 -8.54 21.09 10.74
N ASP A 245 -8.06 20.14 9.93
CA ASP A 245 -8.37 20.06 8.49
C ASP A 245 -9.88 19.94 8.25
N SER A 246 -10.58 19.09 9.01
CA SER A 246 -12.04 18.95 8.90
C SER A 246 -12.78 20.24 9.25
N LEU A 247 -12.31 20.98 10.25
CA LEU A 247 -12.87 22.28 10.61
C LEU A 247 -12.59 23.34 9.53
N LEU A 248 -11.40 23.33 8.95
CA LEU A 248 -11.03 24.24 7.86
C LEU A 248 -11.85 23.95 6.59
N ARG A 249 -12.08 22.67 6.26
CA ARG A 249 -12.94 22.27 5.13
C ARG A 249 -14.40 22.66 5.36
N ALA A 250 -14.92 22.40 6.56
CA ALA A 250 -16.28 22.81 6.92
C ALA A 250 -16.46 24.34 6.91
N ALA A 251 -15.41 25.09 7.23
CA ALA A 251 -15.41 26.55 7.13
C ALA A 251 -15.24 27.07 5.69
N ALA A 252 -14.69 26.23 4.79
CA ALA A 252 -14.51 26.58 3.37
C ALA A 252 -15.73 26.28 2.51
N GLU A 253 -16.72 25.50 2.99
CA GLU A 253 -18.01 25.37 2.33
C GLU A 253 -18.71 26.75 2.37
N PRO A 254 -19.21 27.26 1.23
CA PRO A 254 -19.72 28.62 1.16
C PRO A 254 -21.01 28.74 1.97
N ARG A 255 -20.88 29.04 3.25
CA ARG A 255 -21.95 29.73 3.94
C ARG A 255 -21.96 31.17 3.41
N GLN A 256 -23.02 31.56 2.76
CA GLN A 256 -23.33 32.97 2.53
C GLN A 256 -23.44 33.68 3.87
N ILE A 257 -22.33 34.16 4.41
CA ILE A 257 -22.30 35.12 5.52
C ILE A 257 -21.12 36.08 5.22
N GLU A 258 -21.53 37.33 4.98
CA GLU A 258 -20.64 38.48 4.92
C GLU A 258 -19.88 38.62 6.26
N SER A 259 -18.57 38.55 6.18
CA SER A 259 -17.59 39.36 6.90
C SER A 259 -16.24 38.64 6.97
N ALA A 260 -15.22 39.38 6.56
CA ALA A 260 -13.83 38.90 6.48
C ALA A 260 -13.24 38.84 7.90
N GLU A 261 -13.20 37.65 8.49
CA GLU A 261 -12.23 37.35 9.56
C GLU A 261 -11.05 36.59 8.95
N GLU A 262 -9.85 37.04 9.28
CA GLU A 262 -8.59 36.44 8.81
C GLU A 262 -8.55 34.95 9.10
N ARG A 263 -8.53 34.15 8.03
CA ARG A 263 -8.42 32.68 8.11
C ARG A 263 -6.96 32.33 8.43
N PRO A 264 -6.70 31.44 9.41
CA PRO A 264 -5.35 30.93 9.60
C PRO A 264 -4.92 30.16 8.35
N ALA A 265 -3.84 30.62 7.73
CA ALA A 265 -3.31 29.97 6.52
C ALA A 265 -2.49 28.73 6.92
N LEU A 266 -2.69 27.65 6.18
CA LEU A 266 -1.82 26.48 6.24
C LEU A 266 -0.42 26.88 5.78
N GLN A 267 0.59 26.63 6.60
CA GLN A 267 1.98 26.86 6.26
C GLN A 267 2.70 25.53 6.03
N VAL A 268 3.43 25.44 4.93
CA VAL A 268 4.31 24.29 4.63
C VAL A 268 5.73 24.72 5.01
N VAL A 269 6.32 24.02 5.98
CA VAL A 269 7.67 24.29 6.46
C VAL A 269 8.62 23.25 5.86
N GLY A 270 9.68 23.70 5.21
CA GLY A 270 10.71 22.82 4.64
C GLY A 270 11.35 21.89 5.68
N ALA A 271 11.80 20.72 5.23
CA ALA A 271 12.48 19.71 6.05
C ALA A 271 13.97 19.99 6.18
#